data_c24b4ac5e4a0183efe565852ab25d89d
#
_entry.id   c24b4ac5e4a0183efe565852ab25d89d
#
_cell.length_a   1.000
_cell.length_b   1.000
_cell.length_c   1.000
_cell.angle_alpha   90.00
_cell.angle_beta   90.00
_cell.angle_gamma   90.00
#
_symmetry.space_group_name_H-M   'P 1'
#
loop_
_entity.id
_entity.type
_entity.pdbx_description
1 polymer ?
#
loop_
_entity_poly.entity_id
_entity_poly.type
_entity_poly.pdbx_seq_one_letter_code
_entity_poly.pdbx_strand_id
1 'polypeptide(L)'
;GRLSEAELRAQCKVIFLAGFDTSAKALQWWAWLMAANPEKAGLAFDEVRQVLGDRTPCADDLPKLPYLAASLKEAMRIYPPAAGLLTRRATADIKAGSWVIPKGSLVVVAPWVLHHDARHFPQPDAFRPERFMPDAPPLPRSAWMPFGLGPRVCIGQHFAMTEMTL
;
A
#
# COMPACT_ATOMS: atom_id res chain seq x y z
N GLY A 1 13.87 -13.05 -24.28
CA GLY A 1 15.30 -13.17 -24.01
C GLY A 1 15.51 -13.82 -22.66
N ARG A 2 16.57 -14.57 -22.49
CA ARG A 2 16.98 -15.10 -21.18
C ARG A 2 17.84 -14.06 -20.48
N LEU A 3 17.66 -13.89 -19.18
CA LEU A 3 18.55 -13.08 -18.34
C LEU A 3 19.92 -13.76 -18.24
N SER A 4 20.98 -12.97 -18.28
CA SER A 4 22.33 -13.41 -17.91
C SER A 4 22.37 -13.74 -16.41
N GLU A 5 23.39 -14.49 -15.97
CA GLU A 5 23.56 -14.80 -14.55
C GLU A 5 23.71 -13.54 -13.69
N ALA A 6 24.43 -12.54 -14.19
CA ALA A 6 24.62 -11.26 -13.50
C ALA A 6 23.29 -10.49 -13.34
N GLU A 7 22.47 -10.45 -14.39
CA GLU A 7 21.13 -9.84 -14.35
C GLU A 7 20.20 -10.60 -13.39
N LEU A 8 20.21 -11.95 -13.42
CA LEU A 8 19.44 -12.76 -12.51
C LEU A 8 19.81 -12.48 -11.05
N ARG A 9 21.10 -12.46 -10.74
CA ARG A 9 21.60 -12.13 -9.39
C ARG A 9 21.19 -10.72 -8.97
N ALA A 10 21.22 -9.74 -9.87
CA ALA A 10 20.76 -8.37 -9.60
C ALA A 10 19.26 -8.32 -9.30
N GLN A 11 18.43 -9.03 -10.08
CA GLN A 11 17.01 -9.11 -9.84
C GLN A 11 16.67 -9.76 -8.49
N CYS A 12 17.32 -10.87 -8.14
CA CYS A 12 17.14 -11.52 -6.84
C CYS A 12 17.46 -10.58 -5.67
N LYS A 13 18.56 -9.82 -5.75
CA LYS A 13 18.92 -8.83 -4.73
C LYS A 13 17.86 -7.73 -4.60
N VAL A 14 17.38 -7.21 -5.73
CA VAL A 14 16.36 -6.15 -5.74
C VAL A 14 15.05 -6.67 -5.12
N ILE A 15 14.58 -7.84 -5.52
CA ILE A 15 13.33 -8.43 -4.99
C ILE A 15 13.46 -8.68 -3.48
N PHE A 16 14.58 -9.25 -3.04
CA PHE A 16 14.82 -9.51 -1.62
C PHE A 16 14.81 -8.21 -0.79
N LEU A 17 15.58 -7.19 -1.20
CA LEU A 17 15.66 -5.92 -0.47
C LEU A 17 14.35 -5.15 -0.49
N ALA A 18 13.70 -5.09 -1.66
CA ALA A 18 12.46 -4.33 -1.81
C ALA A 18 11.28 -4.99 -1.06
N GLY A 19 11.20 -6.31 -1.04
CA GLY A 19 10.13 -7.05 -0.36
C GLY A 19 10.30 -7.08 1.17
N PHE A 20 11.51 -7.22 1.66
CA PHE A 20 11.78 -7.37 3.09
C PHE A 20 11.41 -6.11 3.91
N ASP A 21 12.04 -4.98 3.60
CA ASP A 21 11.93 -3.76 4.43
C ASP A 21 10.56 -3.09 4.32
N THR A 22 9.96 -3.09 3.13
CA THR A 22 8.67 -2.41 2.90
C THR A 22 7.50 -3.15 3.55
N SER A 23 7.40 -4.46 3.41
CA SER A 23 6.39 -5.28 4.07
C SER A 23 6.55 -5.23 5.59
N ALA A 24 7.79 -5.33 6.11
CA ALA A 24 8.05 -5.23 7.54
C ALA A 24 7.59 -3.88 8.12
N LYS A 25 7.86 -2.76 7.45
CA LYS A 25 7.39 -1.43 7.88
C LYS A 25 5.87 -1.31 7.83
N ALA A 26 5.23 -1.85 6.79
CA ALA A 26 3.77 -1.85 6.71
C ALA A 26 3.15 -2.60 7.90
N LEU A 27 3.65 -3.80 8.21
CA LEU A 27 3.19 -4.60 9.35
C LEU A 27 3.50 -3.95 10.70
N GLN A 28 4.64 -3.30 10.87
CA GLN A 28 4.97 -2.57 12.10
C GLN A 28 3.97 -1.45 12.38
N TRP A 29 3.66 -0.63 11.37
CA TRP A 29 2.68 0.44 11.51
C TRP A 29 1.27 -0.09 11.68
N TRP A 30 0.91 -1.15 10.97
CA TRP A 30 -0.37 -1.82 11.16
C TRP A 30 -0.52 -2.35 12.59
N ALA A 31 0.46 -3.07 13.10
CA ALA A 31 0.42 -3.61 14.48
C ALA A 31 0.31 -2.50 15.53
N TRP A 32 1.04 -1.38 15.33
CA TRP A 32 0.93 -0.22 16.20
C TRP A 32 -0.46 0.41 16.16
N LEU A 33 -1.03 0.60 14.95
CA LEU A 33 -2.38 1.15 14.79
C LEU A 33 -3.44 0.24 15.39
N MET A 34 -3.32 -1.07 15.22
CA MET A 34 -4.23 -2.05 15.85
C MET A 34 -4.14 -1.99 17.37
N ALA A 35 -2.94 -1.94 17.94
CA ALA A 35 -2.75 -1.80 19.39
C ALA A 35 -3.33 -0.48 19.94
N ALA A 36 -3.23 0.61 19.18
CA ALA A 36 -3.80 1.91 19.54
C ALA A 36 -5.33 2.00 19.34
N ASN A 37 -5.95 1.04 18.64
CA ASN A 37 -7.37 1.00 18.33
C ASN A 37 -7.98 -0.38 18.65
N PRO A 38 -8.15 -0.74 19.94
CA PRO A 38 -8.53 -2.09 20.37
C PRO A 38 -9.89 -2.55 19.82
N GLU A 39 -10.84 -1.64 19.59
CA GLU A 39 -12.12 -1.98 18.92
C GLU A 39 -11.90 -2.50 17.50
N LYS A 40 -11.01 -1.84 16.73
CA LYS A 40 -10.69 -2.24 15.36
C LYS A 40 -9.91 -3.55 15.34
N ALA A 41 -9.02 -3.74 16.31
CA ALA A 41 -8.31 -4.99 16.50
C ALA A 41 -9.28 -6.13 16.81
N GLY A 42 -10.27 -5.90 17.66
CA GLY A 42 -11.33 -6.87 17.99
C GLY A 42 -12.08 -7.33 16.74
N LEU A 43 -12.52 -6.38 15.88
CA LEU A 43 -13.21 -6.72 14.62
C LEU A 43 -12.36 -7.59 13.68
N ALA A 44 -11.09 -7.28 13.53
CA ALA A 44 -10.17 -8.09 12.70
C ALA A 44 -9.93 -9.48 13.32
N PHE A 45 -9.77 -9.55 14.65
CA PHE A 45 -9.60 -10.81 15.35
C PHE A 45 -10.83 -11.71 15.22
N ASP A 46 -12.03 -11.15 15.39
CA ASP A 46 -13.29 -11.89 15.27
C ASP A 46 -13.50 -12.42 13.86
N GLU A 47 -13.18 -11.62 12.83
CA GLU A 47 -13.19 -12.07 11.43
C GLU A 47 -12.26 -13.26 11.19
N VAL A 48 -10.99 -13.13 11.63
CA VAL A 48 -9.98 -14.18 11.49
C VAL A 48 -10.44 -15.45 12.21
N ARG A 49 -10.92 -15.32 13.45
CA ARG A 49 -11.39 -16.46 14.24
C ARG A 49 -12.62 -17.13 13.61
N GLN A 50 -13.54 -16.35 13.06
CA GLN A 50 -14.73 -16.88 12.40
C GLN A 50 -14.36 -17.67 11.13
N VAL A 51 -13.38 -17.20 10.36
CA VAL A 51 -12.98 -17.81 9.08
C VAL A 51 -12.05 -19.00 9.28
N LEU A 52 -11.09 -18.88 10.20
CA LEU A 52 -10.01 -19.87 10.37
C LEU A 52 -10.27 -20.84 11.52
N GLY A 53 -10.91 -20.40 12.61
CA GLY A 53 -10.88 -21.16 13.85
C GLY A 53 -9.44 -21.37 14.31
N ASP A 54 -9.07 -22.63 14.52
CA ASP A 54 -7.72 -23.01 14.98
C ASP A 54 -6.81 -23.54 13.83
N ARG A 55 -7.27 -23.48 12.59
CA ARG A 55 -6.48 -23.96 11.45
C ARG A 55 -5.49 -22.92 10.93
N THR A 56 -4.41 -23.38 10.31
CA THR A 56 -3.45 -22.54 9.60
C THR A 56 -4.11 -21.89 8.39
N PRO A 57 -3.90 -20.57 8.15
CA PRO A 57 -4.42 -19.89 6.98
C PRO A 57 -3.80 -20.40 5.67
N CYS A 58 -4.54 -20.23 4.57
CA CYS A 58 -4.08 -20.48 3.22
C CYS A 58 -4.56 -19.39 2.25
N ALA A 59 -4.06 -19.40 1.02
CA ALA A 59 -4.40 -18.38 0.02
C ALA A 59 -5.91 -18.26 -0.27
N ASP A 60 -6.66 -19.36 -0.18
CA ASP A 60 -8.12 -19.39 -0.41
C ASP A 60 -8.93 -18.70 0.70
N ASP A 61 -8.29 -18.32 1.80
CA ASP A 61 -8.93 -17.60 2.89
C ASP A 61 -8.88 -16.09 2.70
N LEU A 62 -7.91 -15.57 1.95
CA LEU A 62 -7.71 -14.14 1.76
C LEU A 62 -8.99 -13.39 1.33
N PRO A 63 -9.81 -13.90 0.38
CA PRO A 63 -11.06 -13.23 0.00
C PRO A 63 -12.11 -13.18 1.12
N LYS A 64 -11.94 -14.00 2.18
CA LYS A 64 -12.87 -14.11 3.31
C LYS A 64 -12.45 -13.23 4.50
N LEU A 65 -11.34 -12.49 4.36
CA LEU A 65 -10.75 -11.61 5.38
C LEU A 65 -10.78 -10.13 4.92
N PRO A 66 -11.95 -9.60 4.51
CA PRO A 66 -12.04 -8.25 3.96
C PRO A 66 -11.69 -7.16 4.98
N TYR A 67 -12.04 -7.32 6.26
CA TYR A 67 -11.73 -6.33 7.28
C TYR A 67 -10.24 -6.30 7.61
N LEU A 68 -9.60 -7.46 7.73
CA LEU A 68 -8.15 -7.57 7.92
C LEU A 68 -7.42 -6.89 6.76
N ALA A 69 -7.80 -7.21 5.52
CA ALA A 69 -7.21 -6.58 4.33
C ALA A 69 -7.47 -5.07 4.28
N ALA A 70 -8.66 -4.61 4.69
CA ALA A 70 -9.01 -3.20 4.78
C ALA A 70 -8.17 -2.47 5.84
N SER A 71 -7.92 -3.10 6.99
CA SER A 71 -7.08 -2.55 8.06
C SER A 71 -5.62 -2.35 7.61
N LEU A 72 -5.06 -3.29 6.84
CA LEU A 72 -3.74 -3.18 6.24
C LEU A 72 -3.67 -2.03 5.21
N LYS A 73 -4.70 -1.91 4.36
CA LYS A 73 -4.79 -0.81 3.38
C LYS A 73 -4.86 0.55 4.09
N GLU A 74 -5.63 0.66 5.16
CA GLU A 74 -5.74 1.89 5.93
C GLU A 74 -4.42 2.21 6.66
N ALA A 75 -3.72 1.23 7.19
CA ALA A 75 -2.40 1.44 7.75
C ALA A 75 -1.40 1.98 6.73
N MET A 76 -1.38 1.43 5.52
CA MET A 76 -0.54 1.93 4.42
C MET A 76 -1.00 3.28 3.88
N ARG A 77 -2.27 3.68 4.09
CA ARG A 77 -2.72 5.05 3.79
C ARG A 77 -2.09 6.04 4.76
N ILE A 78 -2.18 5.76 6.07
CA ILE A 78 -1.65 6.67 7.10
C ILE A 78 -0.12 6.67 7.08
N TYR A 79 0.50 5.50 7.00
CA TYR A 79 1.95 5.30 7.02
C TYR A 79 2.43 4.49 5.80
N PRO A 80 2.43 5.07 4.59
CA PRO A 80 2.90 4.36 3.41
C PRO A 80 4.40 4.08 3.53
N PRO A 81 4.86 2.83 3.34
CA PRO A 81 6.29 2.48 3.41
C PRO A 81 7.18 3.29 2.47
N ALA A 82 6.62 3.71 1.32
CA ALA A 82 7.29 4.53 0.31
C ALA A 82 6.70 5.96 0.28
N ALA A 83 6.71 6.66 1.41
CA ALA A 83 6.02 7.94 1.62
C ALA A 83 6.37 9.06 0.62
N GLY A 84 7.58 9.07 0.05
CA GLY A 84 8.07 10.12 -0.86
C GLY A 84 9.00 9.61 -1.97
N LEU A 85 9.01 8.31 -2.28
CA LEU A 85 9.99 7.72 -3.20
C LEU A 85 9.60 7.75 -4.68
N LEU A 86 8.40 8.22 -5.03
CA LEU A 86 7.94 8.25 -6.42
C LEU A 86 8.52 9.45 -7.18
N THR A 87 9.81 9.38 -7.48
CA THR A 87 10.57 10.46 -8.12
C THR A 87 10.71 10.21 -9.61
N ARG A 88 10.51 11.26 -10.42
CA ARG A 88 10.68 11.26 -11.88
C ARG A 88 11.41 12.52 -12.30
N ARG A 89 12.12 12.43 -13.43
CA ARG A 89 12.69 13.60 -14.10
C ARG A 89 11.87 13.89 -15.36
N ALA A 90 11.41 15.14 -15.50
CA ALA A 90 10.69 15.57 -16.69
C ALA A 90 11.60 15.52 -17.93
N THR A 91 11.21 14.79 -18.96
CA THR A 91 11.95 14.67 -20.22
C THR A 91 11.57 15.75 -21.26
N ALA A 92 10.46 16.44 -21.02
CA ALA A 92 9.94 17.58 -21.77
C ALA A 92 9.21 18.50 -20.82
N ASP A 93 8.81 19.68 -21.26
CA ASP A 93 7.90 20.54 -20.52
C ASP A 93 6.55 19.84 -20.38
N ILE A 94 6.00 19.82 -19.15
CA ILE A 94 4.75 19.15 -18.83
C ILE A 94 3.74 20.18 -18.33
N LYS A 95 2.59 20.28 -19.01
CA LYS A 95 1.48 21.11 -18.56
C LYS A 95 0.66 20.36 -17.51
N ALA A 96 0.57 20.91 -16.30
CA ALA A 96 -0.21 20.37 -15.18
C ALA A 96 -1.21 21.45 -14.71
N GLY A 97 -2.43 21.41 -15.22
CA GLY A 97 -3.43 22.46 -14.98
C GLY A 97 -2.95 23.81 -15.50
N SER A 98 -2.86 24.82 -14.62
CA SER A 98 -2.31 26.16 -14.93
C SER A 98 -0.78 26.24 -14.83
N TRP A 99 -0.11 25.18 -14.40
CA TRP A 99 1.34 25.14 -14.18
C TRP A 99 2.07 24.49 -15.34
N VAL A 100 3.32 24.91 -15.54
CA VAL A 100 4.26 24.24 -16.44
C VAL A 100 5.42 23.73 -15.60
N ILE A 101 5.68 22.43 -15.70
CA ILE A 101 6.85 21.79 -15.11
C ILE A 101 7.92 21.75 -16.18
N PRO A 102 9.03 22.51 -16.05
CA PRO A 102 10.06 22.57 -17.08
C PRO A 102 10.76 21.21 -17.27
N LYS A 103 11.24 20.98 -18.50
CA LYS A 103 12.14 19.88 -18.80
C LYS A 103 13.33 19.86 -17.82
N GLY A 104 13.70 18.68 -17.38
CA GLY A 104 14.80 18.48 -16.41
C GLY A 104 14.38 18.59 -14.95
N SER A 105 13.19 19.12 -14.65
CA SER A 105 12.68 19.20 -13.28
C SER A 105 12.60 17.83 -12.61
N LEU A 106 12.93 17.78 -11.33
CA LEU A 106 12.68 16.62 -10.49
C LEU A 106 11.24 16.70 -9.95
N VAL A 107 10.42 15.75 -10.33
CA VAL A 107 9.01 15.65 -9.89
C VAL A 107 8.91 14.55 -8.85
N VAL A 108 8.47 14.91 -7.66
CA VAL A 108 8.23 13.95 -6.56
C VAL A 108 6.73 13.85 -6.34
N VAL A 109 6.20 12.64 -6.45
CA VAL A 109 4.84 12.33 -6.02
C VAL A 109 4.95 11.71 -4.62
N ALA A 110 4.36 12.38 -3.63
CA ALA A 110 4.39 11.94 -2.24
C ALA A 110 3.07 11.25 -1.87
N PRO A 111 3.01 9.91 -1.82
CA PRO A 111 1.81 9.19 -1.42
C PRO A 111 1.26 9.67 -0.07
N TRP A 112 2.12 9.94 0.89
CA TRP A 112 1.70 10.41 2.21
C TRP A 112 0.83 11.68 2.13
N VAL A 113 1.21 12.67 1.30
CA VAL A 113 0.44 13.91 1.14
C VAL A 113 -0.94 13.64 0.53
N LEU A 114 -0.98 12.79 -0.51
CA LEU A 114 -2.22 12.43 -1.19
C LEU A 114 -3.15 11.63 -0.28
N HIS A 115 -2.60 10.72 0.50
CA HIS A 115 -3.34 9.87 1.42
C HIS A 115 -3.91 10.64 2.63
N HIS A 116 -3.40 11.85 2.92
CA HIS A 116 -3.90 12.73 3.99
C HIS A 116 -4.75 13.88 3.45
N ASP A 117 -5.10 13.87 2.16
CA ASP A 117 -6.00 14.87 1.59
C ASP A 117 -7.43 14.65 2.08
N ALA A 118 -7.94 15.58 2.89
CA ALA A 118 -9.27 15.51 3.49
C ALA A 118 -10.42 15.49 2.45
N ARG A 119 -10.17 15.93 1.21
CA ARG A 119 -11.13 15.85 0.09
C ARG A 119 -11.44 14.42 -0.30
N HIS A 120 -10.49 13.51 -0.14
CA HIS A 120 -10.62 12.08 -0.44
C HIS A 120 -10.77 11.23 0.82
N PHE A 121 -10.14 11.66 1.91
CA PHE A 121 -10.12 10.95 3.19
C PHE A 121 -10.58 11.87 4.32
N PRO A 122 -11.90 12.09 4.51
CA PRO A 122 -12.40 12.85 5.65
C PRO A 122 -11.84 12.31 6.97
N GLN A 123 -11.41 13.19 7.89
CA GLN A 123 -10.68 12.82 9.10
C GLN A 123 -9.43 11.98 8.75
N PRO A 124 -8.45 12.56 8.04
CA PRO A 124 -7.34 11.79 7.45
C PRO A 124 -6.43 11.14 8.49
N ASP A 125 -6.36 11.67 9.71
CA ASP A 125 -5.53 11.13 10.79
C ASP A 125 -6.20 9.99 11.55
N ALA A 126 -7.51 9.76 11.34
CA ALA A 126 -8.24 8.69 12.00
C ALA A 126 -8.02 7.35 11.28
N PHE A 127 -7.69 6.29 12.06
CA PHE A 127 -7.59 4.94 11.58
C PHE A 127 -8.99 4.34 11.37
N ARG A 128 -9.41 4.23 10.11
CA ARG A 128 -10.74 3.81 9.70
C ARG A 128 -10.68 2.76 8.59
N PRO A 129 -10.49 1.48 8.91
CA PRO A 129 -10.47 0.37 7.95
C PRO A 129 -11.70 0.35 7.03
N GLU A 130 -12.84 0.82 7.52
CA GLU A 130 -14.13 0.85 6.83
C GLU A 130 -14.06 1.59 5.47
N ARG A 131 -13.07 2.47 5.27
CA ARG A 131 -12.83 3.16 3.99
C ARG A 131 -12.50 2.22 2.84
N PHE A 132 -11.94 1.04 3.18
CA PHE A 132 -11.46 0.05 2.22
C PHE A 132 -12.27 -1.24 2.21
N MET A 133 -13.43 -1.23 2.88
CA MET A 133 -14.37 -2.34 2.80
C MET A 133 -15.00 -2.42 1.41
N PRO A 134 -15.44 -3.62 0.97
CA PRO A 134 -16.02 -3.80 -0.37
C PRO A 134 -17.26 -2.95 -0.66
N ASP A 135 -18.02 -2.60 0.36
CA ASP A 135 -19.22 -1.76 0.31
C ASP A 135 -18.96 -0.26 0.51
N ALA A 136 -17.70 0.12 0.74
CA ALA A 136 -17.33 1.53 0.88
C ALA A 136 -17.45 2.29 -0.45
N PRO A 137 -17.73 3.61 -0.40
CA PRO A 137 -17.74 4.44 -1.60
C PRO A 137 -16.41 4.35 -2.35
N PRO A 138 -16.42 4.24 -3.69
CA PRO A 138 -15.19 4.10 -4.46
C PRO A 138 -14.29 5.33 -4.35
N LEU A 139 -13.03 5.12 -4.07
CA LEU A 139 -12.02 6.17 -4.08
C LEU A 139 -11.54 6.47 -5.50
N PRO A 140 -11.21 7.73 -5.84
CA PRO A 140 -10.50 8.04 -7.06
C PRO A 140 -9.21 7.23 -7.15
N ARG A 141 -8.89 6.72 -8.34
CA ARG A 141 -7.75 5.82 -8.56
C ARG A 141 -6.41 6.39 -8.07
N SER A 142 -6.24 7.71 -8.11
CA SER A 142 -5.02 8.39 -7.67
C SER A 142 -5.03 8.78 -6.20
N ALA A 143 -6.15 8.61 -5.47
CA ALA A 143 -6.23 9.00 -4.07
C ALA A 143 -5.44 8.05 -3.15
N TRP A 144 -5.39 6.75 -3.49
CA TRP A 144 -4.66 5.74 -2.73
C TRP A 144 -3.67 5.01 -3.64
N MET A 145 -2.37 5.20 -3.42
CA MET A 145 -1.33 4.70 -4.28
C MET A 145 -0.05 4.28 -3.53
N PRO A 146 -0.14 3.44 -2.49
CA PRO A 146 1.04 3.03 -1.72
C PRO A 146 2.04 2.22 -2.55
N PHE A 147 1.57 1.61 -3.64
CA PHE A 147 2.36 0.83 -4.59
C PHE A 147 2.73 1.61 -5.87
N GLY A 148 2.42 2.92 -5.91
CA GLY A 148 2.56 3.73 -7.10
C GLY A 148 1.46 3.48 -8.15
N LEU A 149 1.60 4.10 -9.31
CA LEU A 149 0.66 3.98 -10.44
C LEU A 149 1.40 3.96 -11.78
N GLY A 150 0.70 3.48 -12.82
CA GLY A 150 1.16 3.50 -14.21
C GLY A 150 2.20 2.43 -14.52
N PRO A 151 3.06 2.63 -15.54
CA PRO A 151 4.00 1.62 -16.01
C PRO A 151 5.09 1.23 -14.99
N ARG A 152 5.20 1.95 -13.91
CA ARG A 152 6.17 1.72 -12.82
C ARG A 152 5.47 1.36 -11.49
N VAL A 153 4.25 0.86 -11.55
CA VAL A 153 3.57 0.29 -10.39
C VAL A 153 4.41 -0.85 -9.80
N CYS A 154 4.34 -1.03 -8.49
CA CYS A 154 5.10 -2.07 -7.79
C CYS A 154 4.77 -3.46 -8.34
N ILE A 155 5.77 -4.17 -8.83
CA ILE A 155 5.62 -5.54 -9.35
C ILE A 155 5.24 -6.53 -8.23
N GLY A 156 5.66 -6.26 -6.98
CA GLY A 156 5.41 -7.09 -5.80
C GLY A 156 4.08 -6.79 -5.10
N GLN A 157 3.21 -5.93 -5.62
CA GLN A 157 1.98 -5.52 -4.95
C GLN A 157 1.11 -6.70 -4.49
N HIS A 158 0.85 -7.66 -5.38
CA HIS A 158 0.04 -8.83 -5.04
C HIS A 158 0.72 -9.73 -4.02
N PHE A 159 2.03 -9.96 -4.19
CA PHE A 159 2.83 -10.74 -3.25
C PHE A 159 2.81 -10.12 -1.85
N ALA A 160 3.09 -8.82 -1.76
CA ALA A 160 3.11 -8.09 -0.49
C ALA A 160 1.75 -8.13 0.22
N MET A 161 0.64 -7.90 -0.51
CA MET A 161 -0.69 -7.96 0.09
C MET A 161 -1.04 -9.37 0.57
N THR A 162 -0.66 -10.41 -0.18
CA THR A 162 -0.84 -11.82 0.22
C THR A 162 -0.05 -12.12 1.48
N GLU A 163 1.24 -11.82 1.48
CA GLU A 163 2.15 -12.06 2.61
C GLU A 163 1.69 -11.36 3.89
N MET A 164 1.31 -10.10 3.79
CA MET A 164 0.87 -9.32 4.96
C MET A 164 -0.50 -9.73 5.49
N THR A 165 -1.35 -10.36 4.67
CA THR A 165 -2.69 -10.78 5.10
C THR A 165 -2.68 -12.20 5.71
N LEU A 166 -1.74 -13.06 5.31
CA LEU A 166 -1.52 -14.40 5.89
C LEU A 166 -0.77 -14.33 7.21
#